data_5e6022b8d39a15e87c178f64853ea48d
#
_entry.id   5e6022b8d39a15e87c178f64853ea48d
#
_cell.length_a   1.000
_cell.length_b   1.000
_cell.length_c   1.000
_cell.angle_alpha   90.00
_cell.angle_beta   90.00
_cell.angle_gamma   90.00
#
_symmetry.space_group_name_H-M   'P 1'
#
loop_
_entity.id
_entity.type
_entity.pdbx_description
1 polymer ?
#
loop_
_entity_poly.entity_id
_entity_poly.type
_entity_poly.pdbx_seq_one_letter_code
_entity_poly.pdbx_strand_id
1 'polypeptide(L)'
;MNTPHAPLALAKVFPPGEYLRDELAARGWTPEEFAAIIGTSLNQVNELLSGRAALTSPMAQAIASALGTSAGVWLGLERASHS
;
A
#
# COMPACT_ATOMS: atom_id res chain seq x y z
N MET A 1 9.47 -21.49 19.81
CA MET A 1 9.11 -21.15 19.42
C MET A 1 8.65 -20.86 18.60
N ASN A 2 8.88 -20.86 18.54
CA ASN A 2 8.44 -20.35 17.83
C ASN A 2 8.17 -19.91 17.00
N THR A 3 8.38 -19.82 16.82
CA THR A 3 8.11 -19.37 16.14
C THR A 3 7.68 -19.12 15.27
N PRO A 4 7.60 -19.08 15.16
CA PRO A 4 7.31 -19.00 14.20
C PRO A 4 6.87 -18.31 13.44
N HIS A 5 6.87 -18.02 13.60
CA HIS A 5 6.62 -17.29 13.05
C HIS A 5 6.77 -16.73 11.96
N ALA A 6 7.19 -16.32 12.07
CA ALA A 6 7.98 -15.67 11.06
C ALA A 6 7.91 -16.34 9.71
N PRO A 7 8.12 -17.59 9.67
CA PRO A 7 8.07 -18.27 8.38
C PRO A 7 6.80 -18.01 7.60
N LEU A 8 5.73 -17.88 8.32
CA LEU A 8 4.47 -17.60 7.67
C LEU A 8 4.48 -16.27 6.98
N ALA A 9 5.04 -15.29 7.67
CA ALA A 9 5.12 -13.97 7.10
C ALA A 9 5.97 -14.01 5.84
N LEU A 10 7.00 -14.81 5.87
CA LEU A 10 7.89 -14.92 4.73
C LEU A 10 7.22 -15.58 3.54
N ALA A 11 6.36 -16.52 3.81
CA ALA A 11 5.72 -17.25 2.75
C ALA A 11 4.64 -16.44 2.07
N LYS A 12 4.17 -15.42 2.74
CA LYS A 12 3.09 -14.62 2.19
C LYS A 12 3.53 -13.21 1.93
N VAL A 13 3.29 -12.77 0.71
CA VAL A 13 3.56 -11.39 0.33
C VAL A 13 2.23 -10.73 0.04
N PHE A 14 1.91 -9.72 0.81
CA PHE A 14 0.66 -9.01 0.63
C PHE A 14 0.82 -7.92 -0.43
N PRO A 15 -0.21 -7.71 -1.27
CA PRO A 15 -0.15 -6.62 -2.23
C PRO A 15 -0.11 -5.27 -1.52
N PRO A 16 0.44 -4.25 -2.19
CA PRO A 16 0.53 -2.91 -1.58
C PRO A 16 -0.80 -2.39 -1.07
N GLY A 17 -1.90 -2.75 -1.75
CA GLY A 17 -3.22 -2.28 -1.33
C GLY A 17 -3.59 -2.68 0.08
N GLU A 18 -3.17 -3.86 0.52
CA GLU A 18 -3.48 -4.30 1.87
C GLU A 18 -2.68 -3.53 2.91
N TYR A 19 -1.41 -3.29 2.63
CA TYR A 19 -0.60 -2.46 3.52
C TYR A 19 -1.14 -1.05 3.59
N LEU A 20 -1.57 -0.54 2.44
CA LEU A 20 -2.13 0.80 2.38
C LEU A 20 -3.42 0.89 3.20
N ARG A 21 -4.25 -0.12 3.09
CA ARG A 21 -5.51 -0.16 3.86
C ARG A 21 -5.23 -0.09 5.35
N ASP A 22 -4.23 -0.84 5.82
CA ASP A 22 -3.85 -0.84 7.22
C ASP A 22 -3.32 0.53 7.65
N GLU A 23 -2.53 1.17 6.79
CA GLU A 23 -1.97 2.48 7.10
C GLU A 23 -3.07 3.54 7.22
N LEU A 24 -4.05 3.48 6.30
CA LEU A 24 -5.16 4.42 6.36
C LEU A 24 -5.98 4.22 7.62
N ALA A 25 -6.23 2.96 7.97
CA ALA A 25 -6.99 2.66 9.18
C ALA A 25 -6.27 3.15 10.42
N ALA A 26 -4.95 2.97 10.47
CA ALA A 26 -4.17 3.40 11.61
C ALA A 26 -4.21 4.92 11.80
N ARG A 27 -4.36 5.66 10.69
CA ARG A 27 -4.41 7.11 10.73
C ARG A 27 -5.81 7.66 10.81
N GLY A 28 -6.81 6.80 10.72
CA GLY A 28 -8.20 7.23 10.72
C GLY A 28 -8.60 7.95 9.45
N TRP A 29 -7.95 7.67 8.35
CA TRP A 29 -8.26 8.28 7.06
C TRP A 29 -9.19 7.40 6.25
N THR A 30 -10.22 8.01 5.66
CA THR A 30 -11.04 7.29 4.70
C THR A 30 -10.34 7.30 3.34
N PRO A 31 -10.72 6.39 2.42
CA PRO A 31 -10.17 6.45 1.07
C PRO A 31 -10.41 7.79 0.39
N GLU A 32 -11.55 8.42 0.67
CA GLU A 32 -11.87 9.73 0.15
C GLU A 32 -10.88 10.79 0.63
N GLU A 33 -10.60 10.76 1.93
CA GLU A 33 -9.64 11.70 2.50
C GLU A 33 -8.27 11.49 1.92
N PHE A 34 -7.88 10.24 1.79
CA PHE A 34 -6.57 9.92 1.23
C PHE A 34 -6.46 10.37 -0.21
N ALA A 35 -7.52 10.18 -1.00
CA ALA A 35 -7.52 10.63 -2.39
C ALA A 35 -7.25 12.13 -2.48
N ALA A 36 -7.86 12.90 -1.58
CA ALA A 36 -7.63 14.33 -1.54
C ALA A 36 -6.19 14.65 -1.14
N ILE A 37 -5.66 13.91 -0.18
CA ILE A 37 -4.30 14.13 0.31
C ILE A 37 -3.27 13.93 -0.78
N ILE A 38 -3.42 12.87 -1.58
CA ILE A 38 -2.43 12.57 -2.61
C ILE A 38 -2.81 13.14 -3.98
N GLY A 39 -3.93 13.85 -4.06
CA GLY A 39 -4.30 14.54 -5.28
C GLY A 39 -4.80 13.64 -6.40
N THR A 40 -5.55 12.59 -6.04
CA THR A 40 -6.09 11.70 -7.04
C THR A 40 -7.58 11.49 -6.78
N SER A 41 -8.23 10.64 -7.57
CA SER A 41 -9.65 10.39 -7.44
C SER A 41 -9.92 9.24 -6.45
N LEU A 42 -11.11 9.25 -5.88
CA LEU A 42 -11.53 8.15 -5.01
C LEU A 42 -11.51 6.83 -5.77
N ASN A 43 -11.91 6.86 -7.03
CA ASN A 43 -11.90 5.66 -7.84
C ASN A 43 -10.50 5.08 -7.95
N GLN A 44 -9.51 5.93 -8.15
CA GLN A 44 -8.12 5.49 -8.24
C GLN A 44 -7.65 4.86 -6.93
N VAL A 45 -8.01 5.47 -5.80
CA VAL A 45 -7.65 4.93 -4.50
C VAL A 45 -8.30 3.57 -4.29
N ASN A 46 -9.57 3.45 -4.64
CA ASN A 46 -10.26 2.16 -4.51
C ASN A 46 -9.63 1.08 -5.37
N GLU A 47 -9.19 1.44 -6.56
CA GLU A 47 -8.51 0.50 -7.44
C GLU A 47 -7.18 0.02 -6.83
N LEU A 48 -6.46 0.94 -6.21
CA LEU A 48 -5.22 0.59 -5.53
C LEU A 48 -5.48 -0.33 -4.33
N LEU A 49 -6.49 0.01 -3.53
CA LEU A 49 -6.80 -0.77 -2.34
C LEU A 49 -7.28 -2.18 -2.67
N SER A 50 -7.97 -2.32 -3.79
CA SER A 50 -8.49 -3.63 -4.20
C SER A 50 -7.49 -4.44 -5.01
N GLY A 51 -6.36 -3.83 -5.36
CA GLY A 51 -5.35 -4.52 -6.15
C GLY A 51 -5.63 -4.55 -7.63
N ARG A 52 -6.60 -3.77 -8.09
CA ARG A 52 -6.95 -3.75 -9.51
C ARG A 52 -6.05 -2.84 -10.32
N ALA A 53 -5.46 -1.86 -9.67
CA ALA A 53 -4.54 -0.95 -10.35
C ALA A 53 -3.13 -1.24 -9.89
N ALA A 54 -2.20 -1.29 -10.83
CA ALA A 54 -0.80 -1.45 -10.50
C ALA A 54 -0.28 -0.15 -9.89
N LEU A 55 0.66 -0.29 -8.97
CA LEU A 55 1.26 0.85 -8.31
C LEU A 55 2.37 1.40 -9.19
N THR A 56 2.17 2.61 -9.70
CA THR A 56 3.17 3.26 -10.54
C THR A 56 4.14 4.06 -9.69
N SER A 57 5.26 4.44 -10.30
CA SER A 57 6.28 5.22 -9.61
C SER A 57 5.74 6.55 -9.06
N PRO A 58 5.02 7.36 -9.87
CA PRO A 58 4.45 8.60 -9.35
C PRO A 58 3.49 8.38 -8.20
N MET A 59 2.69 7.33 -8.27
CA MET A 59 1.74 7.03 -7.21
C MET A 59 2.46 6.59 -5.94
N ALA A 60 3.51 5.77 -6.10
CA ALA A 60 4.31 5.34 -4.95
C ALA A 60 4.95 6.54 -4.25
N GLN A 61 5.39 7.53 -5.02
CA GLN A 61 5.97 8.73 -4.45
C GLN A 61 4.94 9.55 -3.69
N ALA A 62 3.74 9.67 -4.24
CA ALA A 62 2.67 10.40 -3.57
C ALA A 62 2.28 9.72 -2.27
N ILE A 63 2.15 8.40 -2.29
CA ILE A 63 1.80 7.63 -1.10
C ILE A 63 2.90 7.77 -0.05
N ALA A 64 4.15 7.61 -0.47
CA ALA A 64 5.28 7.69 0.44
C ALA A 64 5.36 9.06 1.11
N SER A 65 5.12 10.11 0.34
CA SER A 65 5.14 11.47 0.86
C SER A 65 4.05 11.67 1.91
N ALA A 66 2.86 11.17 1.63
CA ALA A 66 1.72 11.33 2.53
C ALA A 66 1.91 10.54 3.83
N LEU A 67 2.52 9.37 3.74
CA LEU A 67 2.66 8.47 4.88
C LEU A 67 4.00 8.58 5.59
N GLY A 68 4.94 9.33 5.04
CA GLY A 68 6.26 9.46 5.64
C GLY A 68 7.13 8.23 5.44
N THR A 69 6.90 7.50 4.36
CA THR A 69 7.70 6.32 4.02
C THR A 69 8.49 6.62 2.75
N SER A 70 9.12 5.61 2.15
CA SER A 70 9.85 5.80 0.92
C SER A 70 9.11 5.12 -0.24
N ALA A 71 9.25 5.72 -1.43
CA ALA A 71 8.62 5.15 -2.62
C ALA A 71 9.16 3.74 -2.90
N GLY A 72 10.43 3.51 -2.57
CA GLY A 72 11.04 2.21 -2.80
C GLY A 72 10.35 1.09 -2.06
N VAL A 73 9.85 1.38 -0.85
CA VAL A 73 9.12 0.39 -0.07
C VAL A 73 7.87 -0.04 -0.82
N TRP A 74 7.11 0.93 -1.32
CA TRP A 74 5.86 0.63 -2.01
C TRP A 74 6.10 -0.07 -3.34
N LEU A 75 7.08 0.37 -4.09
CA LEU A 75 7.41 -0.29 -5.36
C LEU A 75 7.95 -1.69 -5.14
N GLY A 76 8.67 -1.89 -4.04
CA GLY A 76 9.14 -3.22 -3.68
C GLY A 76 7.99 -4.17 -3.38
N LEU A 77 6.99 -3.68 -2.66
CA LEU A 77 5.80 -4.48 -2.37
C LEU A 77 5.05 -4.83 -3.65
N GLU A 78 4.96 -3.87 -4.56
CA GLU A 78 4.29 -4.10 -5.83
C GLU A 78 4.98 -5.19 -6.63
N ARG A 79 6.31 -5.11 -6.74
CA ARG A 79 7.07 -6.12 -7.47
C ARG A 79 6.94 -7.49 -6.84
N ALA A 80 7.02 -7.55 -5.51
CA ALA A 80 6.96 -8.82 -4.82
C ALA A 80 5.61 -9.49 -4.99
N SER A 81 4.54 -8.70 -5.04
CA SER A 81 3.20 -9.27 -5.15
C SER A 81 2.90 -9.81 -6.53
N HIS A 82 3.73 -9.46 -7.51
CA HIS A 82 3.57 -9.94 -8.88
C HIS A 82 4.55 -11.05 -9.25
N SER A 83 5.41 -11.43 -8.35
CA SER A 83 6.42 -12.47 -8.62
C SER A 83 5.89 -13.86 -8.48
#